data_76b7620efbf9d48c98dbea1e9cf97c17
#
_entry.id   76b7620efbf9d48c98dbea1e9cf97c17
#
_cell.length_a   1.000
_cell.length_b   1.000
_cell.length_c   1.000
_cell.angle_alpha   90.00
_cell.angle_beta   90.00
_cell.angle_gamma   90.00
#
_symmetry.space_group_name_H-M   'P 1'
#
loop_
_entity.id
_entity.type
_entity.pdbx_description
1 polymer ?
#
loop_
_entity_poly.entity_id
_entity_poly.type
_entity_poly.pdbx_seq_one_letter_code
_entity_poly.pdbx_strand_id
1 'polypeptide(L)'
;RRNMMNNKNAGNILADLQRLIDNGISIHTQVVLCPGFNDGKILKKTFRDLVALAPMVETMAVVPVGLTKNRENLPELRLFTSVEAQNIISQVEKWQDECRAKLGKSFIYLGDEFYINAGMNLPRAERYDGFPQLENGIGLSRNFLDEWENSSAAPTGCDKIENALVPVGESAYKLLKPLFDEYNNKYKTGHKLVAVTNHFFGKTINVTGLLTGRDILNAVSDFTEFNRIILPQVVLNKDLLFLDDISLTDFKKLYKGKVECAQNAKELKQLLAKQGG
;
A
#
# COMPACT_ATOMS: atom_id res chain seq x y z
N ARG A 1 -5.74 2.47 24.58
CA ARG A 1 -4.59 1.62 24.24
C ARG A 1 -4.57 0.32 25.07
N ARG A 2 -4.71 0.36 26.38
CA ARG A 2 -4.74 -0.84 27.24
C ARG A 2 -5.77 -1.88 26.77
N ASN A 3 -7.00 -1.45 26.51
CA ASN A 3 -8.10 -2.33 26.09
C ASN A 3 -7.86 -2.88 24.67
N MET A 4 -7.40 -2.04 23.73
CA MET A 4 -7.15 -2.48 22.34
C MET A 4 -5.99 -3.47 22.22
N MET A 5 -4.96 -3.35 23.06
CA MET A 5 -3.78 -4.22 23.04
C MET A 5 -3.86 -5.36 24.07
N ASN A 6 -4.93 -5.43 24.84
CA ASN A 6 -5.07 -6.36 25.98
C ASN A 6 -3.79 -6.42 26.85
N ASN A 7 -3.18 -5.26 27.07
CA ASN A 7 -1.92 -5.13 27.79
C ASN A 7 -2.01 -3.99 28.82
N LYS A 8 -1.89 -4.31 30.11
CA LYS A 8 -1.97 -3.35 31.23
C LYS A 8 -0.90 -2.25 31.12
N ASN A 9 0.28 -2.59 30.62
CA ASN A 9 1.43 -1.67 30.49
C ASN A 9 1.32 -0.75 29.25
N ALA A 10 0.46 -1.05 28.30
CA ALA A 10 0.30 -0.25 27.07
C ALA A 10 -0.18 1.18 27.32
N GLY A 11 -0.61 1.51 28.54
CA GLY A 11 -0.95 2.88 28.95
C GLY A 11 0.25 3.80 29.20
N ASN A 12 1.45 3.26 29.37
CA ASN A 12 2.65 4.02 29.74
C ASN A 12 3.39 4.60 28.54
N ILE A 13 2.83 4.50 27.33
CA ILE A 13 3.49 4.83 26.08
C ILE A 13 4.16 6.23 26.05
N LEU A 14 3.53 7.26 26.62
CA LEU A 14 4.13 8.60 26.64
C LEU A 14 5.40 8.66 27.48
N ALA A 15 5.42 7.97 28.65
CA ALA A 15 6.62 7.87 29.46
C ALA A 15 7.71 7.05 28.76
N ASP A 16 7.34 5.99 28.05
CA ASP A 16 8.28 5.18 27.28
C ASP A 16 8.87 6.00 26.10
N LEU A 17 8.06 6.76 25.40
CA LEU A 17 8.53 7.69 24.36
C LEU A 17 9.50 8.73 24.92
N GLN A 18 9.13 9.37 26.06
CA GLN A 18 10.01 10.36 26.70
C GLN A 18 11.36 9.75 27.07
N ARG A 19 11.37 8.54 27.61
CA ARG A 19 12.62 7.85 27.95
C ARG A 19 13.51 7.57 26.72
N LEU A 20 12.91 7.24 25.57
CA LEU A 20 13.66 7.10 24.32
C LEU A 20 14.24 8.44 23.85
N ILE A 21 13.45 9.50 23.91
CA ILE A 21 13.82 10.86 23.57
C ILE A 21 14.99 11.34 24.44
N ASP A 22 14.93 11.12 25.76
CA ASP A 22 15.97 11.50 26.71
C ASP A 22 17.30 10.78 26.43
N ASN A 23 17.25 9.65 25.71
CA ASN A 23 18.43 8.92 25.23
C ASN A 23 18.81 9.27 23.76
N GLY A 24 18.27 10.34 23.19
CA GLY A 24 18.61 10.82 21.85
C GLY A 24 18.06 9.99 20.69
N ILE A 25 17.04 9.18 20.92
CA ILE A 25 16.45 8.30 19.88
C ILE A 25 15.32 9.04 19.15
N SER A 26 15.45 9.22 17.84
CA SER A 26 14.38 9.68 16.95
C SER A 26 13.33 8.61 16.74
N ILE A 27 12.05 9.01 16.67
CA ILE A 27 10.92 8.10 16.71
C ILE A 27 9.98 8.39 15.53
N HIS A 28 9.65 7.35 14.77
CA HIS A 28 8.50 7.31 13.87
C HIS A 28 7.36 6.53 14.53
N THR A 29 6.16 7.08 14.51
CA THR A 29 5.01 6.45 15.16
C THR A 29 3.98 5.98 14.13
N GLN A 30 3.23 4.92 14.48
CA GLN A 30 2.12 4.42 13.68
C GLN A 30 0.87 4.21 14.55
N VAL A 31 -0.26 4.61 14.01
CA VAL A 31 -1.60 4.38 14.58
C VAL A 31 -2.40 3.53 13.61
N VAL A 32 -2.77 2.33 14.01
CA VAL A 32 -3.81 1.56 13.34
C VAL A 32 -5.15 2.12 13.81
N LEU A 33 -5.87 2.79 12.91
CA LEU A 33 -7.11 3.47 13.24
C LEU A 33 -8.29 2.51 13.10
N CYS A 34 -9.06 2.37 14.17
CA CYS A 34 -10.23 1.49 14.26
C CYS A 34 -11.48 2.34 14.50
N PRO A 35 -12.49 2.30 13.60
CA PRO A 35 -13.73 3.07 13.73
C PRO A 35 -14.44 2.80 15.06
N GLY A 36 -14.78 3.87 15.78
CA GLY A 36 -15.48 3.81 17.07
C GLY A 36 -14.60 3.43 18.27
N PHE A 37 -13.30 3.14 18.08
CA PHE A 37 -12.38 2.77 19.17
C PHE A 37 -11.35 3.85 19.47
N ASN A 38 -10.57 4.27 18.47
CA ASN A 38 -9.49 5.22 18.66
C ASN A 38 -9.50 6.39 17.65
N ASP A 39 -10.59 6.56 16.94
CA ASP A 39 -10.89 7.69 16.04
C ASP A 39 -11.37 8.97 16.79
N GLY A 40 -11.83 9.94 16.08
CA GLY A 40 -12.45 11.16 16.59
C GLY A 40 -11.60 11.86 17.67
N LYS A 41 -12.16 12.03 18.87
CA LYS A 41 -11.50 12.73 19.99
C LYS A 41 -10.22 12.02 20.46
N ILE A 42 -10.17 10.68 20.34
CA ILE A 42 -9.01 9.88 20.75
C ILE A 42 -7.85 10.09 19.76
N LEU A 43 -8.12 10.04 18.44
CA LEU A 43 -7.13 10.35 17.42
C LEU A 43 -6.60 11.78 17.59
N LYS A 44 -7.48 12.76 17.81
CA LYS A 44 -7.09 14.15 18.04
C LYS A 44 -6.17 14.29 19.26
N LYS A 45 -6.48 13.59 20.37
CA LYS A 45 -5.61 13.57 21.55
C LYS A 45 -4.26 12.94 21.22
N THR A 46 -4.24 11.78 20.56
CA THR A 46 -3.02 11.09 20.16
C THR A 46 -2.13 11.98 19.29
N PHE A 47 -2.71 12.65 18.29
CA PHE A 47 -1.99 13.61 17.46
C PHE A 47 -1.36 14.74 18.30
N ARG A 48 -2.13 15.36 19.21
CA ARG A 48 -1.62 16.44 20.06
C ARG A 48 -0.49 16.00 20.97
N ASP A 49 -0.64 14.83 21.58
CA ASP A 49 0.39 14.30 22.48
C ASP A 49 1.69 14.00 21.71
N LEU A 50 1.60 13.44 20.50
CA LEU A 50 2.78 13.09 19.70
C LEU A 50 3.44 14.31 19.06
N VAL A 51 2.67 15.27 18.53
CA VAL A 51 3.25 16.47 17.92
C VAL A 51 3.95 17.37 18.96
N ALA A 52 3.53 17.32 20.22
CA ALA A 52 4.19 18.02 21.33
C ALA A 52 5.60 17.45 21.62
N LEU A 53 5.91 16.26 21.17
CA LEU A 53 7.23 15.62 21.31
C LEU A 53 8.15 15.86 20.09
N ALA A 54 7.72 16.64 19.11
CA ALA A 54 8.56 17.05 18.00
C ALA A 54 9.71 17.94 18.48
N PRO A 55 10.93 17.89 17.88
CA PRO A 55 11.24 17.15 16.64
C PRO A 55 11.64 15.69 16.84
N MET A 56 11.80 15.19 18.06
CA MET A 56 12.25 13.82 18.33
C MET A 56 11.24 12.75 17.93
N VAL A 57 9.93 13.02 18.07
CA VAL A 57 8.93 12.28 17.30
C VAL A 57 8.85 12.95 15.92
N GLU A 58 9.36 12.25 14.92
CA GLU A 58 9.53 12.83 13.59
C GLU A 58 8.25 12.78 12.76
N THR A 59 7.51 11.68 12.86
CA THR A 59 6.30 11.46 12.06
C THR A 59 5.27 10.61 12.79
N MET A 60 4.02 10.79 12.39
CA MET A 60 2.87 9.96 12.80
C MET A 60 2.19 9.38 11.56
N ALA A 61 2.32 8.09 11.33
CA ALA A 61 1.53 7.35 10.35
C ALA A 61 0.15 7.03 10.92
N VAL A 62 -0.89 7.12 10.10
CA VAL A 62 -2.24 6.66 10.42
C VAL A 62 -2.72 5.76 9.30
N VAL A 63 -2.91 4.48 9.60
CA VAL A 63 -3.37 3.47 8.65
C VAL A 63 -4.73 2.90 9.10
N PRO A 64 -5.63 2.56 8.18
CA PRO A 64 -6.90 1.95 8.57
C PRO A 64 -6.68 0.53 9.08
N VAL A 65 -7.58 0.07 9.93
CA VAL A 65 -7.57 -1.31 10.39
C VAL A 65 -7.85 -2.26 9.22
N GLY A 66 -7.00 -3.28 9.06
CA GLY A 66 -7.26 -4.44 8.20
C GLY A 66 -7.93 -5.57 9.00
N LEU A 67 -8.95 -6.20 8.44
CA LEU A 67 -9.67 -7.28 9.10
C LEU A 67 -9.43 -8.59 8.36
N THR A 68 -8.69 -9.49 8.98
CA THR A 68 -8.49 -10.84 8.46
C THR A 68 -9.69 -11.73 8.78
N LYS A 69 -9.84 -12.85 8.06
CA LYS A 69 -10.88 -13.85 8.36
C LYS A 69 -10.66 -14.60 9.69
N ASN A 70 -9.43 -14.64 10.19
CA ASN A 70 -9.05 -15.35 11.41
C ASN A 70 -9.26 -14.46 12.65
N ARG A 71 -10.51 -14.23 13.03
CA ARG A 71 -10.89 -13.32 14.12
C ARG A 71 -11.75 -13.98 15.21
N GLU A 72 -11.69 -15.29 15.31
CA GLU A 72 -12.41 -16.02 16.36
C GLU A 72 -11.98 -15.53 17.74
N ASN A 73 -12.96 -15.26 18.60
CA ASN A 73 -12.77 -14.75 19.97
C ASN A 73 -12.06 -13.38 20.09
N LEU A 74 -11.95 -12.61 19.01
CA LEU A 74 -11.46 -11.25 19.05
C LEU A 74 -12.62 -10.24 19.07
N PRO A 75 -12.44 -9.04 19.65
CA PRO A 75 -13.44 -7.99 19.65
C PRO A 75 -13.94 -7.68 18.23
N GLU A 76 -15.23 -7.42 18.10
CA GLU A 76 -15.81 -7.04 16.84
C GLU A 76 -15.27 -5.68 16.39
N LEU A 77 -14.72 -5.64 15.18
CA LEU A 77 -14.24 -4.44 14.51
C LEU A 77 -14.89 -4.35 13.14
N ARG A 78 -14.97 -3.14 12.61
CA ARG A 78 -15.43 -2.89 11.24
C ARG A 78 -14.44 -2.04 10.47
N LEU A 79 -14.56 -2.05 9.16
CA LEU A 79 -13.82 -1.14 8.28
C LEU A 79 -14.44 0.25 8.29
N PHE A 80 -13.68 1.25 7.85
CA PHE A 80 -14.19 2.58 7.56
C PHE A 80 -15.11 2.55 6.35
N THR A 81 -16.22 3.27 6.43
CA THR A 81 -17.00 3.63 5.25
C THR A 81 -16.27 4.70 4.44
N SER A 82 -16.64 4.87 3.15
CA SER A 82 -16.08 5.92 2.30
C SER A 82 -16.27 7.32 2.90
N VAL A 83 -17.45 7.61 3.46
CA VAL A 83 -17.74 8.90 4.11
C VAL A 83 -16.89 9.13 5.36
N GLU A 84 -16.70 8.11 6.18
CA GLU A 84 -15.82 8.20 7.36
C GLU A 84 -14.36 8.42 6.94
N ALA A 85 -13.89 7.74 5.90
CA ALA A 85 -12.56 7.93 5.34
C ALA A 85 -12.37 9.37 4.83
N GLN A 86 -13.34 9.94 4.12
CA GLN A 86 -13.32 11.34 3.67
C GLN A 86 -13.24 12.32 4.86
N ASN A 87 -13.98 12.06 5.93
CA ASN A 87 -13.93 12.90 7.14
C ASN A 87 -12.56 12.84 7.83
N ILE A 88 -11.94 11.65 7.90
CA ILE A 88 -10.58 11.48 8.44
C ILE A 88 -9.57 12.24 7.58
N ILE A 89 -9.64 12.10 6.25
CA ILE A 89 -8.77 12.82 5.31
C ILE A 89 -8.88 14.33 5.55
N SER A 90 -10.09 14.87 5.52
CA SER A 90 -10.32 16.32 5.72
C SER A 90 -9.82 16.83 7.08
N GLN A 91 -9.91 16.01 8.13
CA GLN A 91 -9.41 16.35 9.45
C GLN A 91 -7.88 16.34 9.49
N VAL A 92 -7.25 15.32 8.92
CA VAL A 92 -5.78 15.15 8.92
C VAL A 92 -5.12 16.22 8.04
N GLU A 93 -5.70 16.56 6.89
CA GLU A 93 -5.20 17.63 6.03
C GLU A 93 -5.11 18.99 6.77
N LYS A 94 -6.12 19.32 7.58
CA LYS A 94 -6.07 20.54 8.43
C LYS A 94 -4.93 20.47 9.45
N TRP A 95 -4.69 19.31 10.07
CA TRP A 95 -3.58 19.15 11.00
C TRP A 95 -2.21 19.19 10.28
N GLN A 96 -2.13 18.67 9.07
CA GLN A 96 -0.93 18.81 8.23
C GLN A 96 -0.63 20.28 7.93
N ASP A 97 -1.63 21.09 7.58
CA ASP A 97 -1.45 22.51 7.32
C ASP A 97 -1.00 23.26 8.59
N GLU A 98 -1.58 22.93 9.76
CA GLU A 98 -1.13 23.47 11.05
C GLU A 98 0.32 23.08 11.36
N CYS A 99 0.72 21.84 11.08
CA CYS A 99 2.09 21.36 11.28
C CYS A 99 3.06 22.02 10.29
N ARG A 100 2.69 22.14 9.01
CA ARG A 100 3.52 22.84 8.00
C ARG A 100 3.81 24.28 8.40
N ALA A 101 2.82 24.99 8.91
CA ALA A 101 3.00 26.37 9.38
C ALA A 101 3.93 26.48 10.60
N LYS A 102 3.97 25.45 11.48
CA LYS A 102 4.73 25.48 12.74
C LYS A 102 6.06 24.76 12.67
N LEU A 103 6.12 23.64 11.96
CA LEU A 103 7.27 22.70 11.94
C LEU A 103 7.95 22.62 10.58
N GLY A 104 7.39 23.24 9.53
CA GLY A 104 7.89 23.18 8.16
C GLY A 104 7.62 21.82 7.46
N LYS A 105 6.90 20.90 8.10
CA LYS A 105 6.56 19.57 7.55
C LYS A 105 5.17 19.11 8.01
N SER A 106 4.58 18.15 7.31
CA SER A 106 3.22 17.65 7.57
C SER A 106 3.09 16.90 8.90
N PHE A 107 4.14 16.25 9.38
CA PHE A 107 4.21 15.46 10.62
C PHE A 107 3.30 14.22 10.64
N ILE A 108 2.01 14.36 10.29
CA ILE A 108 1.02 13.26 10.26
C ILE A 108 0.69 12.89 8.81
N TYR A 109 0.65 11.58 8.53
CA TYR A 109 0.39 11.07 7.19
C TYR A 109 -0.61 9.93 7.23
N LEU A 110 -1.53 9.90 6.27
CA LEU A 110 -2.51 8.83 6.08
C LEU A 110 -1.98 7.77 5.12
N GLY A 111 -2.26 6.52 5.40
CA GLY A 111 -2.06 5.43 4.45
C GLY A 111 -2.86 5.65 3.17
N ASP A 112 -2.27 5.28 2.03
CA ASP A 112 -2.88 5.45 0.70
C ASP A 112 -4.27 4.80 0.62
N GLU A 113 -4.51 3.75 1.41
CA GLU A 113 -5.79 3.05 1.48
C GLU A 113 -6.94 3.96 1.92
N PHE A 114 -6.71 4.98 2.76
CA PHE A 114 -7.76 5.94 3.11
C PHE A 114 -8.28 6.67 1.89
N TYR A 115 -7.40 7.15 1.01
CA TYR A 115 -7.77 7.87 -0.21
C TYR A 115 -8.46 6.96 -1.22
N ILE A 116 -7.95 5.73 -1.39
CA ILE A 116 -8.54 4.72 -2.29
C ILE A 116 -9.95 4.34 -1.83
N ASN A 117 -10.14 4.11 -0.53
CA ASN A 117 -11.44 3.75 0.04
C ASN A 117 -12.43 4.92 0.04
N ALA A 118 -11.93 6.13 0.17
CA ALA A 118 -12.73 7.37 0.06
C ALA A 118 -13.14 7.69 -1.38
N GLY A 119 -12.51 7.06 -2.40
CA GLY A 119 -12.66 7.44 -3.80
C GLY A 119 -12.08 8.83 -4.10
N MET A 120 -11.07 9.25 -3.34
CA MET A 120 -10.40 10.54 -3.47
C MET A 120 -9.04 10.38 -4.16
N ASN A 121 -8.60 11.45 -4.83
CA ASN A 121 -7.26 11.50 -5.39
C ASN A 121 -6.20 11.46 -4.30
N LEU A 122 -5.08 10.77 -4.58
CA LEU A 122 -3.91 10.81 -3.71
C LEU A 122 -3.33 12.22 -3.65
N PRO A 123 -2.79 12.64 -2.50
CA PRO A 123 -2.05 13.90 -2.40
C PRO A 123 -0.89 13.95 -3.40
N ARG A 124 -0.45 15.17 -3.73
CA ARG A 124 0.77 15.37 -4.52
C ARG A 124 2.01 15.01 -3.69
N ALA A 125 3.13 14.69 -4.36
CA ALA A 125 4.37 14.24 -3.73
C ALA A 125 4.88 15.19 -2.63
N GLU A 126 4.69 16.51 -2.81
CA GLU A 126 5.13 17.53 -1.85
C GLU A 126 4.44 17.41 -0.48
N ARG A 127 3.25 16.78 -0.43
CA ARG A 127 2.51 16.56 0.82
C ARG A 127 3.09 15.42 1.66
N TYR A 128 3.95 14.60 1.08
CA TYR A 128 4.58 13.46 1.77
C TYR A 128 5.98 13.78 2.34
N ASP A 129 6.50 15.02 2.16
CA ASP A 129 7.76 15.50 2.75
C ASP A 129 8.95 14.52 2.55
N GLY A 130 9.07 13.95 1.34
CA GLY A 130 10.12 12.97 1.00
C GLY A 130 9.79 11.53 1.35
N PHE A 131 8.53 11.21 1.63
CA PHE A 131 8.03 9.84 1.85
C PHE A 131 8.66 9.11 3.04
N PRO A 132 8.64 9.67 4.26
CA PRO A 132 9.33 9.10 5.42
C PRO A 132 8.67 7.82 5.98
N GLN A 133 7.54 7.37 5.43
CA GLN A 133 6.73 6.28 5.93
C GLN A 133 6.29 5.30 4.83
N LEU A 134 7.10 5.14 3.76
CA LEU A 134 6.79 4.23 2.64
C LEU A 134 6.51 2.79 3.09
N GLU A 135 7.29 2.28 4.04
CA GLU A 135 7.14 0.92 4.57
C GLU A 135 5.79 0.68 5.26
N ASN A 136 5.15 1.76 5.70
CA ASN A 136 3.81 1.72 6.30
C ASN A 136 2.67 1.94 5.29
N GLY A 137 2.96 1.84 3.99
CA GLY A 137 1.95 2.02 2.93
C GLY A 137 1.49 3.46 2.73
N ILE A 138 2.38 4.43 3.05
CA ILE A 138 2.09 5.85 2.91
C ILE A 138 2.89 6.42 1.74
N GLY A 139 2.19 6.83 0.70
CA GLY A 139 2.79 7.43 -0.50
C GLY A 139 3.36 6.43 -1.49
N LEU A 140 3.26 5.11 -1.26
CA LEU A 140 3.67 4.09 -2.22
C LEU A 140 2.94 4.25 -3.55
N SER A 141 1.63 4.47 -3.49
CA SER A 141 0.82 4.66 -4.69
C SER A 141 1.18 5.95 -5.41
N ARG A 142 1.41 7.06 -4.67
CA ARG A 142 1.84 8.33 -5.28
C ARG A 142 3.20 8.20 -5.95
N ASN A 143 4.17 7.60 -5.26
CA ASN A 143 5.51 7.36 -5.82
C ASN A 143 5.44 6.51 -7.10
N PHE A 144 4.62 5.45 -7.09
CA PHE A 144 4.39 4.61 -8.27
C PHE A 144 3.80 5.41 -9.44
N LEU A 145 2.79 6.26 -9.19
CA LEU A 145 2.17 7.09 -10.22
C LEU A 145 3.17 8.09 -10.82
N ASP A 146 3.95 8.76 -9.97
CA ASP A 146 4.96 9.72 -10.41
C ASP A 146 6.06 9.04 -11.24
N GLU A 147 6.53 7.87 -10.82
CA GLU A 147 7.47 7.09 -11.63
C GLU A 147 6.86 6.62 -12.95
N TRP A 148 5.59 6.20 -12.94
CA TRP A 148 4.86 5.81 -14.13
C TRP A 148 4.76 6.99 -15.13
N GLU A 149 4.37 8.16 -14.69
CA GLU A 149 4.24 9.36 -15.52
C GLU A 149 5.60 9.79 -16.10
N ASN A 150 6.65 9.77 -15.28
CA ASN A 150 8.00 10.22 -15.64
C ASN A 150 8.82 9.19 -16.43
N SER A 151 8.38 7.94 -16.52
CA SER A 151 9.10 6.90 -17.25
C SER A 151 8.72 6.89 -18.73
N SER A 152 9.73 6.82 -19.61
CA SER A 152 9.59 6.91 -21.08
C SER A 152 9.73 5.55 -21.80
N ALA A 153 9.44 4.44 -21.15
CA ALA A 153 9.53 3.13 -21.78
C ALA A 153 8.37 2.93 -22.78
N ALA A 154 8.64 3.26 -24.04
CA ALA A 154 7.78 2.94 -25.17
C ALA A 154 8.29 1.67 -25.86
N PRO A 155 7.41 0.84 -26.44
CA PRO A 155 7.83 -0.25 -27.31
C PRO A 155 8.67 0.27 -28.48
N THR A 156 9.84 -0.31 -28.69
CA THR A 156 10.73 0.05 -29.78
C THR A 156 10.76 -1.10 -30.81
N GLY A 157 10.28 -0.86 -32.02
CA GLY A 157 10.34 -1.80 -33.14
C GLY A 157 8.98 -2.19 -33.70
N CYS A 158 9.02 -2.97 -34.80
CA CYS A 158 7.84 -3.42 -35.54
C CYS A 158 7.36 -4.82 -35.12
N ASP A 159 8.05 -5.47 -34.19
CA ASP A 159 7.72 -6.82 -33.76
C ASP A 159 6.54 -6.82 -32.78
N LYS A 160 5.80 -7.92 -32.78
CA LYS A 160 4.61 -8.08 -31.95
C LYS A 160 5.00 -8.11 -30.47
N ILE A 161 4.44 -7.22 -29.66
CA ILE A 161 4.63 -7.21 -28.23
C ILE A 161 3.98 -8.45 -27.63
N GLU A 162 4.72 -9.14 -26.74
CA GLU A 162 4.18 -10.24 -25.96
C GLU A 162 3.34 -9.67 -24.80
N ASN A 163 2.03 -9.83 -24.90
CA ASN A 163 1.12 -9.39 -23.85
C ASN A 163 1.37 -10.15 -22.54
N ALA A 164 1.20 -9.47 -21.42
CA ALA A 164 1.44 -10.03 -20.09
C ALA A 164 0.24 -9.82 -19.17
N LEU A 165 0.08 -10.74 -18.21
CA LEU A 165 -0.76 -10.56 -17.04
C LEU A 165 0.03 -9.81 -15.96
N VAL A 166 -0.62 -8.88 -15.28
CA VAL A 166 -0.06 -8.18 -14.12
C VAL A 166 -1.04 -8.31 -12.95
N PRO A 167 -0.83 -9.29 -12.05
CA PRO A 167 -1.70 -9.50 -10.90
C PRO A 167 -1.41 -8.48 -9.81
N VAL A 168 -2.45 -7.85 -9.29
CA VAL A 168 -2.37 -6.87 -8.20
C VAL A 168 -3.55 -7.01 -7.25
N GLY A 169 -3.44 -6.51 -6.03
CA GLY A 169 -4.57 -6.43 -5.11
C GLY A 169 -5.66 -5.48 -5.60
N GLU A 170 -6.88 -5.65 -5.12
CA GLU A 170 -8.06 -4.90 -5.58
C GLU A 170 -7.89 -3.37 -5.42
N SER A 171 -7.20 -2.90 -4.36
CA SER A 171 -6.91 -1.48 -4.18
C SER A 171 -6.00 -0.95 -5.29
N ALA A 172 -4.90 -1.64 -5.59
CA ALA A 172 -4.00 -1.26 -6.66
C ALA A 172 -4.66 -1.39 -8.04
N TYR A 173 -5.53 -2.39 -8.25
CA TYR A 173 -6.29 -2.54 -9.48
C TYR A 173 -7.12 -1.29 -9.81
N LYS A 174 -7.86 -0.77 -8.82
CA LYS A 174 -8.68 0.44 -9.02
C LYS A 174 -7.84 1.64 -9.45
N LEU A 175 -6.66 1.79 -8.87
CA LEU A 175 -5.74 2.89 -9.15
C LEU A 175 -5.06 2.74 -10.53
N LEU A 176 -4.61 1.52 -10.87
CA LEU A 176 -3.77 1.27 -12.02
C LEU A 176 -4.54 0.97 -13.31
N LYS A 177 -5.81 0.55 -13.21
CA LYS A 177 -6.63 0.19 -14.38
C LYS A 177 -6.68 1.30 -15.44
N PRO A 178 -6.92 2.57 -15.09
CA PRO A 178 -6.93 3.65 -16.08
C PRO A 178 -5.57 3.81 -16.80
N LEU A 179 -4.45 3.63 -16.08
CA LEU A 179 -3.11 3.74 -16.65
C LEU A 179 -2.82 2.61 -17.65
N PHE A 180 -3.27 1.38 -17.32
CA PHE A 180 -3.15 0.24 -18.24
C PHE A 180 -4.01 0.40 -19.48
N ASP A 181 -5.23 0.93 -19.34
CA ASP A 181 -6.11 1.22 -20.47
C ASP A 181 -5.50 2.27 -21.40
N GLU A 182 -4.95 3.33 -20.83
CA GLU A 182 -4.25 4.37 -21.60
C GLU A 182 -3.02 3.80 -22.31
N TYR A 183 -2.19 3.01 -21.58
CA TYR A 183 -1.00 2.37 -22.15
C TYR A 183 -1.35 1.45 -23.32
N ASN A 184 -2.32 0.56 -23.12
CA ASN A 184 -2.79 -0.37 -24.15
C ASN A 184 -3.35 0.37 -25.38
N ASN A 185 -4.15 1.41 -25.17
CA ASN A 185 -4.70 2.21 -26.25
C ASN A 185 -3.60 2.94 -27.05
N LYS A 186 -2.63 3.52 -26.35
CA LYS A 186 -1.52 4.27 -26.95
C LYS A 186 -0.60 3.39 -27.78
N TYR A 187 -0.25 2.22 -27.27
CA TYR A 187 0.74 1.34 -27.89
C TYR A 187 0.12 0.13 -28.61
N LYS A 188 -1.23 0.06 -28.69
CA LYS A 188 -1.96 -1.04 -29.34
C LYS A 188 -1.59 -2.41 -28.79
N THR A 189 -1.40 -2.50 -27.45
CA THR A 189 -1.10 -3.73 -26.72
C THR A 189 -2.35 -4.29 -26.04
N GLY A 190 -2.25 -5.51 -25.53
CA GLY A 190 -3.34 -6.19 -24.82
C GLY A 190 -2.91 -6.69 -23.43
N HIS A 191 -2.00 -5.97 -22.74
CA HIS A 191 -1.63 -6.35 -21.37
C HIS A 191 -2.84 -6.31 -20.46
N LYS A 192 -2.93 -7.26 -19.55
CA LYS A 192 -4.07 -7.38 -18.65
C LYS A 192 -3.68 -7.20 -17.19
N LEU A 193 -4.20 -6.14 -16.58
CA LEU A 193 -4.16 -5.98 -15.14
C LEU A 193 -5.20 -6.92 -14.54
N VAL A 194 -4.83 -7.75 -13.56
CA VAL A 194 -5.70 -8.75 -12.94
C VAL A 194 -5.90 -8.41 -11.46
N ALA A 195 -7.16 -8.16 -11.08
CA ALA A 195 -7.50 -7.99 -9.67
C ALA A 195 -7.49 -9.36 -8.97
N VAL A 196 -6.67 -9.49 -7.92
CA VAL A 196 -6.54 -10.71 -7.14
C VAL A 196 -7.26 -10.54 -5.81
N THR A 197 -8.26 -11.38 -5.56
CA THR A 197 -8.93 -11.45 -4.27
C THR A 197 -8.08 -12.28 -3.30
N ASN A 198 -7.84 -11.75 -2.11
CA ASN A 198 -7.09 -12.45 -1.08
C ASN A 198 -7.99 -13.45 -0.34
N HIS A 199 -7.82 -14.74 -0.62
CA HIS A 199 -8.52 -15.82 0.07
C HIS A 199 -7.76 -16.31 1.30
N PHE A 200 -6.47 -16.08 1.37
CA PHE A 200 -5.63 -16.50 2.48
C PHE A 200 -5.94 -15.71 3.77
N PHE A 201 -5.89 -14.39 3.71
CA PHE A 201 -6.24 -13.53 4.85
C PHE A 201 -7.70 -13.13 4.90
N GLY A 202 -8.41 -13.17 3.81
CA GLY A 202 -9.81 -12.75 3.66
C GLY A 202 -9.97 -11.59 2.68
N LYS A 203 -11.16 -11.50 2.06
CA LYS A 203 -11.48 -10.56 0.98
C LYS A 203 -11.36 -9.06 1.35
N THR A 204 -11.35 -8.75 2.64
CA THR A 204 -11.16 -7.38 3.14
C THR A 204 -9.70 -6.93 3.11
N ILE A 205 -8.75 -7.86 2.91
CA ILE A 205 -7.32 -7.58 2.73
C ILE A 205 -7.06 -7.48 1.23
N ASN A 206 -6.90 -6.27 0.74
CA ASN A 206 -6.94 -5.93 -0.69
C ASN A 206 -5.64 -5.30 -1.23
N VAL A 207 -4.58 -5.25 -0.40
CA VAL A 207 -3.27 -4.70 -0.78
C VAL A 207 -2.41 -5.74 -1.48
N THR A 208 -1.65 -5.33 -2.49
CA THR A 208 -0.84 -6.22 -3.33
C THR A 208 0.21 -6.99 -2.53
N GLY A 209 0.89 -6.33 -1.59
CA GLY A 209 1.97 -6.95 -0.80
C GLY A 209 1.52 -8.05 0.17
N LEU A 210 0.22 -8.27 0.34
CA LEU A 210 -0.34 -9.34 1.17
C LEU A 210 -0.99 -10.48 0.35
N LEU A 211 -0.78 -10.49 -0.97
CA LEU A 211 -1.22 -11.59 -1.83
C LEU A 211 -0.31 -12.80 -1.67
N THR A 212 -0.91 -13.99 -1.71
CA THR A 212 -0.18 -15.26 -1.72
C THR A 212 0.08 -15.74 -3.15
N GLY A 213 1.08 -16.62 -3.31
CA GLY A 213 1.36 -17.25 -4.60
C GLY A 213 0.15 -18.04 -5.12
N ARG A 214 -0.58 -18.71 -4.23
CA ARG A 214 -1.79 -19.47 -4.57
C ARG A 214 -2.97 -18.59 -4.99
N ASP A 215 -3.20 -17.47 -4.31
CA ASP A 215 -4.25 -16.52 -4.71
C ASP A 215 -3.97 -15.97 -6.10
N ILE A 216 -2.70 -15.65 -6.40
CA ILE A 216 -2.30 -15.16 -7.73
C ILE A 216 -2.50 -16.25 -8.80
N LEU A 217 -1.99 -17.48 -8.57
CA LEU A 217 -2.17 -18.59 -9.51
C LEU A 217 -3.64 -18.84 -9.82
N ASN A 218 -4.49 -18.87 -8.81
CA ASN A 218 -5.93 -19.05 -8.98
C ASN A 218 -6.56 -17.92 -9.80
N ALA A 219 -6.19 -16.66 -9.52
CA ALA A 219 -6.75 -15.51 -10.22
C ALA A 219 -6.34 -15.44 -11.71
N VAL A 220 -5.21 -16.02 -12.08
CA VAL A 220 -4.72 -16.01 -13.46
C VAL A 220 -5.02 -17.29 -14.24
N SER A 221 -5.60 -18.30 -13.61
CA SER A 221 -5.84 -19.63 -14.23
C SER A 221 -6.75 -19.60 -15.45
N ASP A 222 -7.70 -18.66 -15.49
CA ASP A 222 -8.68 -18.54 -16.58
C ASP A 222 -8.13 -17.82 -17.82
N PHE A 223 -6.93 -17.20 -17.72
CA PHE A 223 -6.31 -16.45 -18.80
C PHE A 223 -5.30 -17.30 -19.58
N THR A 224 -5.78 -18.40 -20.15
CA THR A 224 -4.93 -19.41 -20.82
C THR A 224 -4.24 -18.93 -22.10
N GLU A 225 -4.70 -17.81 -22.66
CA GLU A 225 -4.10 -17.17 -23.83
C GLU A 225 -2.83 -16.38 -23.53
N PHE A 226 -2.49 -16.17 -22.23
CA PHE A 226 -1.29 -15.47 -21.79
C PHE A 226 -0.21 -16.46 -21.32
N ASN A 227 0.94 -16.42 -21.96
CA ASN A 227 2.12 -17.19 -21.55
C ASN A 227 3.10 -16.39 -20.69
N ARG A 228 2.75 -15.15 -20.32
CA ARG A 228 3.64 -14.26 -19.62
C ARG A 228 2.93 -13.57 -18.45
N ILE A 229 3.61 -13.52 -17.29
CA ILE A 229 3.16 -12.82 -16.10
C ILE A 229 4.27 -11.91 -15.58
N ILE A 230 3.93 -10.70 -15.18
CA ILE A 230 4.83 -9.77 -14.50
C ILE A 230 4.32 -9.57 -13.07
N LEU A 231 5.04 -10.11 -12.10
CA LEU A 231 4.72 -10.00 -10.69
C LEU A 231 5.23 -8.68 -10.12
N PRO A 232 4.43 -7.92 -9.37
CA PRO A 232 4.97 -6.87 -8.52
C PRO A 232 5.91 -7.47 -7.48
N GLN A 233 7.14 -6.96 -7.36
CA GLN A 233 8.15 -7.49 -6.43
C GLN A 233 7.66 -7.50 -4.97
N VAL A 234 6.75 -6.60 -4.61
CA VAL A 234 6.19 -6.48 -3.26
C VAL A 234 5.43 -7.72 -2.76
N VAL A 235 5.07 -8.66 -3.66
CA VAL A 235 4.44 -9.94 -3.26
C VAL A 235 5.46 -10.98 -2.76
N LEU A 236 6.76 -10.69 -2.89
CA LEU A 236 7.86 -11.56 -2.49
C LEU A 236 8.66 -10.92 -1.35
N ASN A 237 9.10 -11.74 -0.41
CA ASN A 237 10.07 -11.32 0.58
C ASN A 237 11.51 -11.31 0.00
N LYS A 238 12.50 -10.94 0.82
CA LYS A 238 13.92 -10.91 0.40
C LYS A 238 14.48 -12.28 0.00
N ASP A 239 13.86 -13.37 0.45
CA ASP A 239 14.23 -14.76 0.14
C ASP A 239 13.45 -15.30 -1.08
N LEU A 240 12.74 -14.43 -1.78
CA LEU A 240 11.88 -14.73 -2.94
C LEU A 240 10.77 -15.75 -2.62
N LEU A 241 10.20 -15.65 -1.42
CA LEU A 241 9.04 -16.43 -1.00
C LEU A 241 7.79 -15.55 -0.97
N PHE A 242 6.66 -16.10 -1.41
CA PHE A 242 5.33 -15.56 -1.14
C PHE A 242 4.93 -15.81 0.32
N LEU A 243 3.86 -15.15 0.79
CA LEU A 243 3.37 -15.28 2.17
C LEU A 243 2.81 -16.67 2.52
N ASP A 244 2.58 -17.53 1.54
CA ASP A 244 2.19 -18.93 1.70
C ASP A 244 3.35 -19.90 1.50
N ASP A 245 4.57 -19.43 1.67
CA ASP A 245 5.84 -20.16 1.59
C ASP A 245 6.13 -20.78 0.20
N ILE A 246 5.33 -20.47 -0.83
CA ILE A 246 5.66 -20.84 -2.21
C ILE A 246 6.88 -20.03 -2.63
N SER A 247 7.92 -20.71 -3.12
CA SER A 247 9.08 -20.03 -3.70
C SER A 247 8.77 -19.49 -5.10
N LEU A 248 9.46 -18.43 -5.52
CA LEU A 248 9.38 -17.93 -6.90
C LEU A 248 9.71 -19.04 -7.92
N THR A 249 10.65 -19.94 -7.57
CA THR A 249 11.03 -21.09 -8.40
C THR A 249 9.87 -22.07 -8.57
N ASP A 250 9.15 -22.37 -7.51
CA ASP A 250 8.01 -23.28 -7.59
C ASP A 250 6.80 -22.61 -8.23
N PHE A 251 6.60 -21.31 -7.99
CA PHE A 251 5.59 -20.53 -8.71
C PHE A 251 5.82 -20.60 -10.24
N LYS A 252 7.07 -20.45 -10.71
CA LYS A 252 7.43 -20.57 -12.13
C LYS A 252 7.07 -21.94 -12.70
N LYS A 253 7.27 -23.02 -11.94
CA LYS A 253 6.88 -24.38 -12.37
C LYS A 253 5.35 -24.54 -12.47
N LEU A 254 4.61 -23.93 -11.54
CA LEU A 254 3.15 -24.00 -11.47
C LEU A 254 2.48 -23.17 -12.56
N TYR A 255 2.96 -21.97 -12.83
CA TYR A 255 2.41 -21.07 -13.86
C TYR A 255 2.65 -21.58 -15.29
N LYS A 256 3.72 -22.35 -15.51
CA LYS A 256 4.12 -22.93 -16.82
C LYS A 256 4.31 -21.92 -17.96
N GLY A 257 4.60 -20.68 -17.63
CA GLY A 257 4.87 -19.60 -18.57
C GLY A 257 6.06 -18.75 -18.13
N LYS A 258 6.31 -17.68 -18.84
CA LYS A 258 7.38 -16.73 -18.51
C LYS A 258 6.96 -15.88 -17.30
N VAL A 259 7.76 -15.89 -16.24
CA VAL A 259 7.55 -15.12 -15.01
C VAL A 259 8.67 -14.12 -14.85
N GLU A 260 8.32 -12.85 -14.83
CA GLU A 260 9.20 -11.72 -14.55
C GLU A 260 8.72 -10.97 -13.31
N CYS A 261 9.58 -10.18 -12.68
CA CYS A 261 9.23 -9.35 -11.52
C CYS A 261 9.53 -7.89 -11.84
N ALA A 262 8.70 -6.98 -11.37
CA ALA A 262 8.89 -5.54 -11.47
C ALA A 262 8.98 -4.94 -10.06
N GLN A 263 10.08 -4.22 -9.77
CA GLN A 263 10.31 -3.58 -8.48
C GLN A 263 9.55 -2.26 -8.33
N ASN A 264 9.34 -1.57 -9.45
CA ASN A 264 8.74 -0.24 -9.49
C ASN A 264 8.01 0.01 -10.82
N ALA A 265 7.41 1.18 -10.96
CA ALA A 265 6.62 1.54 -12.14
C ALA A 265 7.46 1.67 -13.42
N LYS A 266 8.69 2.17 -13.30
CA LYS A 266 9.62 2.30 -14.44
C LYS A 266 9.98 0.92 -15.00
N GLU A 267 10.34 -0.02 -14.12
CA GLU A 267 10.68 -1.39 -14.52
C GLU A 267 9.46 -2.12 -15.09
N LEU A 268 8.27 -1.93 -14.49
CA LEU A 268 7.03 -2.47 -15.04
C LEU A 268 6.81 -1.98 -16.48
N LYS A 269 6.92 -0.66 -16.75
CA LYS A 269 6.79 -0.14 -18.12
C LYS A 269 7.83 -0.71 -19.08
N GLN A 270 9.08 -0.87 -18.62
CA GLN A 270 10.13 -1.50 -19.44
C GLN A 270 9.78 -2.94 -19.81
N LEU A 271 9.24 -3.69 -18.83
CA LEU A 271 8.80 -5.07 -19.07
C LEU A 271 7.58 -5.12 -20.01
N LEU A 272 6.61 -4.21 -19.86
CA LEU A 272 5.46 -4.11 -20.76
C LEU A 272 5.87 -3.76 -22.19
N ALA A 273 6.96 -3.01 -22.37
CA ALA A 273 7.47 -2.61 -23.68
C ALA A 273 8.28 -3.70 -24.38
N LYS A 274 8.60 -4.84 -23.73
CA LYS A 274 9.40 -5.91 -24.32
C LYS A 274 8.67 -6.63 -25.44
N GLN A 275 9.42 -6.86 -26.52
CA GLN A 275 8.98 -7.68 -27.65
C GLN A 275 9.02 -9.17 -27.28
N GLY A 276 8.15 -9.97 -27.91
CA GLY A 276 8.22 -11.40 -27.89
C GLY A 276 9.48 -11.84 -28.65
N GLY A 277 10.35 -12.57 -27.96
CA GLY A 277 11.53 -13.20 -28.57
C GLY A 277 11.17 -14.54 -29.20
#